data_62defd1e97d53a4e4222c1753208d499
#
_entry.id   62defd1e97d53a4e4222c1753208d499
#
_cell.length_a   1.000
_cell.length_b   1.000
_cell.length_c   1.000
_cell.angle_alpha   90.00
_cell.angle_beta   90.00
_cell.angle_gamma   90.00
#
_symmetry.space_group_name_H-M   'P 1'
#
loop_
_entity.id
_entity.type
_entity.pdbx_description
1 polymer ?
#
loop_
_entity_poly.entity_id
_entity_poly.type
_entity_poly.pdbx_seq_one_letter_code
_entity_poly.pdbx_strand_id
1 'polypeptide(L)'
;MEQLLYMDSTEAFSYNTQIEEAQVGDFVKNLAPILKDTTCGYGLWVYRNYVNDCVYNGQFALGTTGWETTGTVQNTEHDGSKAISLEKGSVITQKVQGRLAKRDQIHVKFWAAPKNGTAKVTFQIGDQKKTVQVREAGNYEFSIPWQVNYDLSITTDRGVTLDNIKMYTHEQHGRIYDTDGNEQDLAAAFRELNKALD
;
A
#
# COMPACT_ATOMS: atom_id res chain seq x y z
N MET A 1 0.23 22.74 -18.06
CA MET A 1 -0.77 22.08 -17.20
C MET A 1 -0.44 22.50 -15.78
N GLU A 2 -1.34 23.24 -15.16
CA GLU A 2 -1.18 23.61 -13.75
C GLU A 2 -1.83 22.57 -12.89
N GLN A 3 -1.16 22.18 -11.82
CA GLN A 3 -1.64 21.20 -10.87
C GLN A 3 -2.06 21.91 -9.60
N LEU A 4 -3.35 21.84 -9.28
CA LEU A 4 -3.86 22.24 -7.98
C LEU A 4 -3.56 21.12 -6.98
N LEU A 5 -2.77 21.42 -5.96
CA LEU A 5 -2.42 20.50 -4.88
C LEU A 5 -3.09 21.01 -3.60
N TYR A 6 -3.79 20.14 -2.93
CA TYR A 6 -4.02 20.29 -1.50
C TYR A 6 -3.24 19.18 -0.76
N MET A 7 -2.81 19.50 0.43
CA MET A 7 -2.11 18.55 1.29
C MET A 7 -2.76 18.57 2.66
N ASP A 8 -2.83 17.43 3.31
CA ASP A 8 -3.24 17.41 4.70
C ASP A 8 -2.19 18.09 5.59
N SER A 9 -2.60 18.49 6.79
CA SER A 9 -1.81 19.33 7.69
C SER A 9 -0.49 18.72 8.13
N THR A 10 -0.28 17.43 7.97
CA THR A 10 0.86 16.72 8.53
C THR A 10 2.08 16.69 7.62
N GLU A 11 1.90 16.92 6.31
CA GLU A 11 2.96 16.78 5.32
C GLU A 11 3.13 18.00 4.42
N ALA A 12 2.44 19.09 4.73
CA ALA A 12 2.46 20.29 3.90
C ALA A 12 3.83 20.97 3.91
N PHE A 13 4.25 21.42 2.73
CA PHE A 13 5.35 22.36 2.65
C PHE A 13 4.88 23.72 3.23
N SER A 14 5.74 24.35 4.00
CA SER A 14 5.40 25.57 4.75
C SER A 14 4.88 26.74 3.89
N TYR A 15 5.09 26.71 2.60
CA TYR A 15 4.66 27.72 1.63
C TYR A 15 3.43 27.31 0.81
N ASN A 16 2.89 26.12 1.01
CA ASN A 16 1.70 25.66 0.32
C ASN A 16 0.43 26.02 1.13
N THR A 17 -0.64 26.28 0.42
CA THR A 17 -1.96 26.41 1.04
C THR A 17 -2.38 25.06 1.59
N GLN A 18 -2.71 25.02 2.85
CA GLN A 18 -3.24 23.85 3.53
C GLN A 18 -4.76 23.92 3.55
N ILE A 19 -5.40 22.81 3.23
CA ILE A 19 -6.85 22.66 3.29
C ILE A 19 -7.11 21.46 4.21
N GLU A 20 -7.86 21.68 5.28
CA GLU A 20 -8.31 20.60 6.15
C GLU A 20 -9.19 19.64 5.38
N GLU A 21 -9.10 18.37 5.68
CA GLU A 21 -9.83 17.29 4.99
C GLU A 21 -11.34 17.58 4.91
N ALA A 22 -11.93 18.11 5.97
CA ALA A 22 -13.34 18.49 6.02
C ALA A 22 -13.71 19.64 5.05
N GLN A 23 -12.74 20.44 4.61
CA GLN A 23 -12.94 21.59 3.74
C GLN A 23 -12.76 21.28 2.24
N VAL A 24 -12.27 20.09 1.90
CA VAL A 24 -11.97 19.71 0.51
C VAL A 24 -13.23 19.74 -0.36
N GLY A 25 -14.38 19.31 0.17
CA GLY A 25 -15.65 19.34 -0.55
C GLY A 25 -16.06 20.77 -0.95
N ASP A 26 -15.95 21.71 -0.03
CA ASP A 26 -16.26 23.12 -0.31
C ASP A 26 -15.23 23.77 -1.24
N PHE A 27 -13.96 23.41 -1.10
CA PHE A 27 -12.93 23.84 -2.04
C PHE A 27 -13.26 23.40 -3.47
N VAL A 28 -13.63 22.13 -3.67
CA VAL A 28 -13.99 21.60 -4.98
C VAL A 28 -15.19 22.32 -5.58
N LYS A 29 -16.25 22.56 -4.81
CA LYS A 29 -17.45 23.32 -5.27
C LYS A 29 -17.11 24.72 -5.70
N ASN A 30 -16.20 25.38 -5.01
CA ASN A 30 -15.78 26.76 -5.29
C ASN A 30 -14.80 26.88 -6.47
N LEU A 31 -14.38 25.78 -7.09
CA LEU A 31 -13.52 25.81 -8.29
C LEU A 31 -14.29 26.22 -9.56
N ALA A 32 -15.60 26.01 -9.64
CA ALA A 32 -16.37 26.24 -10.85
C ALA A 32 -16.15 27.61 -11.48
N PRO A 33 -16.27 28.75 -10.75
CA PRO A 33 -16.07 30.09 -11.34
C PRO A 33 -14.63 30.32 -11.83
N ILE A 34 -13.66 29.60 -11.28
CA ILE A 34 -12.25 29.70 -11.70
C ILE A 34 -12.03 28.88 -12.96
N LEU A 35 -12.58 27.67 -13.04
CA LEU A 35 -12.34 26.72 -14.12
C LEU A 35 -13.12 27.07 -15.38
N LYS A 36 -14.35 27.59 -15.25
CA LYS A 36 -15.30 27.78 -16.36
C LYS A 36 -14.73 28.61 -17.49
N ASP A 37 -14.03 29.71 -17.17
CA ASP A 37 -13.53 30.68 -18.16
C ASP A 37 -12.04 30.55 -18.44
N THR A 38 -11.33 29.66 -17.71
CA THR A 38 -9.86 29.59 -17.76
C THR A 38 -9.32 28.25 -18.25
N THR A 39 -10.17 27.21 -18.30
CA THR A 39 -9.71 25.87 -18.68
C THR A 39 -10.64 25.19 -19.69
N CYS A 40 -10.10 24.28 -20.46
CA CYS A 40 -10.89 23.41 -21.36
C CYS A 40 -11.35 22.12 -20.67
N GLY A 41 -11.03 21.94 -19.40
CA GLY A 41 -11.38 20.79 -18.59
C GLY A 41 -10.42 20.60 -17.43
N TYR A 42 -10.69 19.60 -16.59
CA TYR A 42 -9.82 19.25 -15.47
C TYR A 42 -9.69 17.73 -15.36
N GLY A 43 -8.60 17.28 -14.77
CA GLY A 43 -8.37 15.89 -14.42
C GLY A 43 -8.22 15.75 -12.91
N LEU A 44 -8.84 14.71 -12.36
CA LEU A 44 -8.77 14.43 -10.93
C LEU A 44 -7.73 13.34 -10.64
N TRP A 45 -6.85 13.60 -9.73
CA TRP A 45 -6.01 12.63 -9.07
C TRP A 45 -6.32 12.62 -7.56
N VAL A 46 -6.94 11.60 -7.02
CA VAL A 46 -7.21 10.30 -7.61
C VAL A 46 -8.69 9.93 -7.40
N TYR A 47 -9.25 9.28 -8.39
CA TYR A 47 -10.67 8.93 -8.43
C TYR A 47 -11.07 7.91 -7.36
N ARG A 48 -10.17 6.99 -7.02
CA ARG A 48 -10.40 5.89 -6.08
C ARG A 48 -9.27 5.83 -5.07
N ASN A 49 -9.60 5.47 -3.82
CA ASN A 49 -8.57 5.17 -2.83
C ASN A 49 -7.66 4.05 -3.33
N TYR A 50 -6.40 4.15 -3.06
CA TYR A 50 -5.40 3.16 -3.42
C TYR A 50 -4.47 2.87 -2.24
N VAL A 51 -3.72 1.79 -2.35
CA VAL A 51 -2.65 1.44 -1.41
C VAL A 51 -1.30 1.57 -2.11
N ASN A 52 -0.33 2.08 -1.39
CA ASN A 52 1.04 2.21 -1.88
C ASN A 52 1.85 1.05 -1.32
N ASP A 53 2.14 0.05 -2.17
CA ASP A 53 2.99 -1.08 -1.80
C ASP A 53 4.45 -0.68 -1.93
N CYS A 54 5.23 -0.83 -0.88
CA CYS A 54 6.64 -0.49 -0.87
C CYS A 54 7.57 -1.70 -1.01
N VAL A 55 7.04 -2.92 -1.10
CA VAL A 55 7.84 -4.14 -1.30
C VAL A 55 8.17 -4.31 -2.79
N TYR A 56 9.43 -4.24 -3.13
CA TYR A 56 9.87 -4.52 -4.48
C TYR A 56 9.84 -6.03 -4.75
N ASN A 57 9.27 -6.42 -5.90
CA ASN A 57 9.21 -7.83 -6.33
C ASN A 57 8.63 -8.79 -5.26
N GLY A 58 7.63 -8.34 -4.52
CA GLY A 58 6.94 -9.20 -3.52
C GLY A 58 6.10 -10.33 -4.13
N GLN A 59 5.84 -10.26 -5.44
CA GLN A 59 5.21 -11.32 -6.25
C GLN A 59 6.24 -12.33 -6.81
N PHE A 60 7.51 -12.13 -6.53
CA PHE A 60 8.61 -12.98 -7.00
C PHE A 60 8.65 -13.24 -8.52
N ALA A 61 8.01 -12.40 -9.32
CA ALA A 61 8.00 -12.53 -10.79
C ALA A 61 9.42 -12.53 -11.39
N LEU A 62 10.36 -11.89 -10.70
CA LEU A 62 11.80 -11.84 -11.04
C LEU A 62 12.63 -12.80 -10.14
N GLY A 63 12.02 -13.86 -9.60
CA GLY A 63 12.64 -14.73 -8.61
C GLY A 63 13.00 -13.95 -7.35
N THR A 64 14.20 -14.14 -6.80
CA THR A 64 14.69 -13.44 -5.60
C THR A 64 15.36 -12.09 -5.89
N THR A 65 15.22 -11.54 -7.10
CA THR A 65 15.79 -10.23 -7.43
C THR A 65 15.24 -9.15 -6.49
N GLY A 66 16.15 -8.37 -5.89
CA GLY A 66 15.80 -7.34 -4.91
C GLY A 66 15.64 -7.85 -3.47
N TRP A 67 15.86 -9.14 -3.25
CA TRP A 67 15.91 -9.77 -1.94
C TRP A 67 17.29 -10.34 -1.66
N GLU A 68 17.82 -10.05 -0.48
CA GLU A 68 18.97 -10.77 0.06
C GLU A 68 18.48 -12.05 0.72
N THR A 69 19.15 -13.17 0.47
CA THR A 69 18.72 -14.48 0.95
C THR A 69 19.81 -15.15 1.76
N THR A 70 19.43 -15.81 2.86
CA THR A 70 20.30 -16.66 3.67
C THR A 70 19.62 -18.00 3.93
N GLY A 71 20.37 -19.08 3.87
CA GLY A 71 19.84 -20.44 4.00
C GLY A 71 19.34 -20.99 2.67
N THR A 72 18.37 -21.88 2.71
CA THR A 72 17.83 -22.55 1.51
C THR A 72 16.55 -21.85 1.06
N VAL A 73 16.69 -21.07 -0.02
CA VAL A 73 15.60 -20.35 -0.69
C VAL A 73 15.57 -20.78 -2.15
N GLN A 74 14.43 -21.22 -2.63
CA GLN A 74 14.25 -21.75 -3.98
C GLN A 74 13.07 -21.10 -4.69
N ASN A 75 13.22 -20.84 -5.99
CA ASN A 75 12.09 -20.46 -6.82
C ASN A 75 11.13 -21.65 -6.95
N THR A 76 9.85 -21.36 -6.86
CA THR A 76 8.74 -22.32 -7.05
C THR A 76 7.59 -21.61 -7.77
N GLU A 77 6.43 -22.25 -7.82
CA GLU A 77 5.23 -21.69 -8.44
C GLU A 77 4.03 -21.77 -7.50
N HIS A 78 3.13 -20.82 -7.65
CA HIS A 78 1.83 -20.76 -7.02
C HIS A 78 0.82 -20.20 -8.04
N ASP A 79 -0.25 -20.94 -8.33
CA ASP A 79 -1.30 -20.59 -9.28
C ASP A 79 -0.79 -20.08 -10.66
N GLY A 80 0.27 -20.73 -11.18
CA GLY A 80 0.88 -20.35 -12.45
C GLY A 80 1.76 -19.11 -12.40
N SER A 81 1.96 -18.52 -11.21
CA SER A 81 2.88 -17.42 -10.94
C SER A 81 4.12 -17.92 -10.22
N LYS A 82 5.22 -17.16 -10.32
CA LYS A 82 6.43 -17.46 -9.54
C LYS A 82 6.20 -17.16 -8.06
N ALA A 83 6.76 -18.00 -7.24
CA ALA A 83 6.77 -17.90 -5.79
C ALA A 83 8.15 -18.31 -5.26
N ILE A 84 8.38 -18.18 -3.97
CA ILE A 84 9.59 -18.71 -3.32
C ILE A 84 9.25 -19.73 -2.24
N SER A 85 10.14 -20.69 -2.10
CA SER A 85 10.11 -21.67 -1.02
C SER A 85 11.28 -21.43 -0.06
N LEU A 86 10.98 -21.28 1.21
CA LEU A 86 11.96 -21.15 2.29
C LEU A 86 11.98 -22.44 3.11
N GLU A 87 13.17 -22.97 3.39
CA GLU A 87 13.35 -24.04 4.36
C GLU A 87 13.52 -23.47 5.78
N LYS A 88 13.45 -24.34 6.77
CA LYS A 88 13.63 -23.97 8.17
C LYS A 88 14.88 -23.12 8.39
N GLY A 89 14.71 -21.99 9.06
CA GLY A 89 15.80 -21.06 9.41
C GLY A 89 16.30 -20.20 8.26
N SER A 90 15.73 -20.35 7.05
CA SER A 90 16.04 -19.43 5.96
C SER A 90 15.51 -18.04 6.25
N VAL A 91 16.20 -17.03 5.73
CA VAL A 91 15.86 -15.61 5.88
C VAL A 91 15.89 -14.97 4.51
N ILE A 92 14.90 -14.13 4.25
CA ILE A 92 14.92 -13.17 3.13
C ILE A 92 14.80 -11.77 3.70
N THR A 93 15.59 -10.85 3.17
CA THR A 93 15.58 -9.44 3.61
C THR A 93 15.50 -8.49 2.44
N GLN A 94 14.88 -7.35 2.68
CA GLN A 94 14.83 -6.26 1.73
C GLN A 94 14.99 -4.91 2.44
N LYS A 95 15.92 -4.10 1.97
CA LYS A 95 15.93 -2.67 2.28
C LYS A 95 14.85 -2.00 1.47
N VAL A 96 13.82 -1.53 2.15
CA VAL A 96 12.67 -0.92 1.51
C VAL A 96 13.02 0.50 1.07
N GLN A 97 13.03 0.72 -0.24
CA GLN A 97 13.39 2.03 -0.83
C GLN A 97 12.17 2.94 -1.03
N GLY A 98 10.96 2.37 -1.08
CA GLY A 98 9.72 3.13 -1.19
C GLY A 98 9.42 3.90 0.09
N ARG A 99 8.66 4.99 -0.02
CA ARG A 99 8.16 5.72 1.14
C ARG A 99 6.73 5.30 1.43
N LEU A 100 6.49 4.91 2.68
CA LEU A 100 5.13 4.78 3.21
C LEU A 100 4.70 6.13 3.78
N ALA A 101 3.49 6.57 3.44
CA ALA A 101 2.90 7.73 4.08
C ALA A 101 2.74 7.46 5.58
N LYS A 102 3.00 8.48 6.40
CA LYS A 102 2.79 8.40 7.84
C LYS A 102 1.30 8.22 8.10
N ARG A 103 0.95 7.09 8.72
CA ARG A 103 -0.41 6.72 9.14
C ARG A 103 -0.32 6.06 10.51
N ASP A 104 -1.44 5.60 11.04
CA ASP A 104 -1.46 4.92 12.33
C ASP A 104 -0.80 3.55 12.27
N GLN A 105 -0.95 2.87 11.14
CA GLN A 105 -0.50 1.49 10.97
C GLN A 105 0.15 1.24 9.61
N ILE A 106 1.10 0.29 9.61
CA ILE A 106 1.60 -0.38 8.42
C ILE A 106 0.87 -1.72 8.31
N HIS A 107 0.32 -2.00 7.15
CA HIS A 107 -0.36 -3.26 6.84
C HIS A 107 0.55 -4.16 6.03
N VAL A 108 0.51 -5.46 6.34
CA VAL A 108 1.22 -6.50 5.60
C VAL A 108 0.23 -7.55 5.15
N LYS A 109 0.25 -7.86 3.86
CA LYS A 109 -0.49 -8.98 3.26
C LYS A 109 0.48 -9.89 2.52
N PHE A 110 0.25 -11.18 2.59
CA PHE A 110 1.04 -12.18 1.86
C PHE A 110 0.23 -13.46 1.69
N TRP A 111 0.58 -14.22 0.66
CA TRP A 111 0.12 -15.59 0.53
C TRP A 111 1.19 -16.54 1.08
N ALA A 112 0.76 -17.61 1.75
CA ALA A 112 1.66 -18.63 2.28
C ALA A 112 1.04 -20.00 2.26
N ALA A 113 1.88 -21.03 2.05
CA ALA A 113 1.52 -22.44 2.19
C ALA A 113 2.62 -23.19 2.96
N PRO A 114 2.29 -23.86 4.08
CA PRO A 114 3.27 -24.65 4.81
C PRO A 114 3.57 -25.95 4.04
N LYS A 115 4.83 -26.36 3.99
CA LYS A 115 5.18 -27.65 3.35
C LYS A 115 4.67 -28.85 4.16
N ASN A 116 4.75 -28.77 5.48
CA ASN A 116 4.31 -29.81 6.39
C ASN A 116 3.79 -29.22 7.71
N GLY A 117 2.55 -29.52 8.06
CA GLY A 117 1.92 -29.05 9.29
C GLY A 117 1.85 -27.53 9.39
N THR A 118 1.91 -26.98 10.59
CA THR A 118 1.87 -25.53 10.82
C THR A 118 3.26 -24.93 10.80
N ALA A 119 3.50 -23.92 9.98
CA ALA A 119 4.72 -23.11 9.98
C ALA A 119 4.50 -21.79 10.72
N LYS A 120 5.54 -21.28 11.38
CA LYS A 120 5.57 -19.93 11.94
C LYS A 120 6.43 -19.07 11.05
N VAL A 121 5.79 -18.09 10.39
CA VAL A 121 6.48 -17.10 9.58
C VAL A 121 6.63 -15.84 10.41
N THR A 122 7.84 -15.38 10.60
CA THR A 122 8.15 -14.21 11.39
C THR A 122 8.64 -13.09 10.51
N PHE A 123 7.94 -11.97 10.58
CA PHE A 123 8.29 -10.71 9.95
C PHE A 123 8.98 -9.83 10.98
N GLN A 124 10.15 -9.32 10.64
CA GLN A 124 10.82 -8.22 11.32
C GLN A 124 10.71 -7.00 10.40
N ILE A 125 10.06 -5.94 10.87
CA ILE A 125 9.87 -4.70 10.12
C ILE A 125 10.41 -3.57 11.00
N GLY A 126 11.58 -3.03 10.64
CA GLY A 126 12.31 -2.15 11.54
C GLY A 126 12.50 -2.79 12.91
N ASP A 127 11.97 -2.14 13.95
CA ASP A 127 12.08 -2.61 15.34
C ASP A 127 10.91 -3.54 15.76
N GLN A 128 9.89 -3.67 14.91
CA GLN A 128 8.71 -4.47 15.21
C GLN A 128 8.85 -5.91 14.71
N LYS A 129 8.39 -6.85 15.51
CA LYS A 129 8.40 -8.27 15.17
C LYS A 129 7.00 -8.86 15.27
N LYS A 130 6.56 -9.51 14.20
CA LYS A 130 5.26 -10.19 14.16
C LYS A 130 5.43 -11.62 13.66
N THR A 131 4.88 -12.59 14.36
CA THR A 131 4.86 -14.00 13.97
C THR A 131 3.45 -14.42 13.60
N VAL A 132 3.29 -14.98 12.41
CA VAL A 132 2.02 -15.49 11.88
C VAL A 132 2.10 -17.01 11.82
N GLN A 133 1.06 -17.69 12.31
CA GLN A 133 0.91 -19.13 12.17
C GLN A 133 0.24 -19.48 10.85
N VAL A 134 0.98 -20.10 9.95
CA VAL A 134 0.50 -20.57 8.65
C VAL A 134 0.10 -22.02 8.80
N ARG A 135 -1.21 -22.29 8.86
CA ARG A 135 -1.77 -23.64 9.08
C ARG A 135 -2.12 -24.36 7.79
N GLU A 136 -2.52 -23.58 6.78
CA GLU A 136 -2.95 -24.06 5.47
C GLU A 136 -2.52 -23.05 4.39
N ALA A 137 -2.66 -23.41 3.13
CA ALA A 137 -2.41 -22.50 2.02
C ALA A 137 -3.49 -21.40 2.00
N GLY A 138 -3.06 -20.15 1.91
CA GLY A 138 -4.02 -19.03 1.88
C GLY A 138 -3.37 -17.66 2.04
N ASN A 139 -4.23 -16.64 2.03
CA ASN A 139 -3.84 -15.26 2.27
C ASN A 139 -3.84 -14.97 3.77
N TYR A 140 -2.80 -14.29 4.21
CA TYR A 140 -2.61 -13.86 5.59
C TYR A 140 -2.39 -12.35 5.62
N GLU A 141 -2.82 -11.73 6.70
CA GLU A 141 -2.60 -10.31 6.92
C GLU A 141 -2.37 -9.99 8.40
N PHE A 142 -1.66 -8.91 8.64
CA PHE A 142 -1.51 -8.31 9.96
C PHE A 142 -1.16 -6.83 9.82
N SER A 143 -1.25 -6.11 10.94
CA SER A 143 -0.82 -4.72 11.01
C SER A 143 0.13 -4.51 12.17
N ILE A 144 0.99 -3.52 12.05
CA ILE A 144 1.87 -3.01 13.10
C ILE A 144 1.73 -1.50 13.21
N PRO A 145 2.04 -0.89 14.37
CA PRO A 145 2.13 0.55 14.48
C PRO A 145 3.11 1.14 13.44
N TRP A 146 2.79 2.31 12.91
CA TRP A 146 3.68 3.00 11.99
C TRP A 146 5.03 3.33 12.64
N GLN A 147 6.10 3.25 11.86
CA GLN A 147 7.46 3.57 12.31
C GLN A 147 8.30 4.14 11.17
N VAL A 148 9.38 4.82 11.50
CA VAL A 148 10.26 5.48 10.52
C VAL A 148 11.07 4.47 9.71
N ASN A 149 11.62 3.43 10.39
CA ASN A 149 12.36 2.35 9.74
C ASN A 149 11.42 1.16 9.54
N TYR A 150 11.30 0.70 8.32
CA TYR A 150 10.46 -0.43 7.93
C TYR A 150 11.17 -1.42 6.98
N ASP A 151 12.52 -1.50 7.08
CA ASP A 151 13.27 -2.57 6.42
C ASP A 151 12.69 -3.93 6.82
N LEU A 152 12.55 -4.81 5.84
CA LEU A 152 11.80 -6.05 5.97
C LEU A 152 12.74 -7.26 6.04
N SER A 153 12.54 -8.10 7.04
CA SER A 153 13.15 -9.43 7.12
C SER A 153 12.09 -10.48 7.44
N ILE A 154 12.14 -11.60 6.73
CA ILE A 154 11.18 -12.70 6.89
C ILE A 154 11.96 -13.99 7.14
N THR A 155 11.56 -14.71 8.18
CA THR A 155 12.13 -16.03 8.52
C THR A 155 11.03 -17.03 8.86
N THR A 156 11.36 -18.31 8.82
CA THR A 156 10.41 -19.38 9.13
C THR A 156 11.05 -20.47 10.02
N ASP A 157 10.24 -21.07 10.88
CA ASP A 157 10.64 -22.23 11.71
C ASP A 157 10.50 -23.57 11.00
N ARG A 158 9.83 -23.60 9.83
CA ARG A 158 9.61 -24.77 8.98
C ARG A 158 9.56 -24.38 7.52
N GLY A 159 9.57 -25.37 6.62
CA GLY A 159 9.39 -25.14 5.19
C GLY A 159 8.06 -24.47 4.88
N VAL A 160 8.11 -23.38 4.13
CA VAL A 160 6.95 -22.59 3.69
C VAL A 160 7.16 -22.06 2.28
N THR A 161 6.10 -22.03 1.49
CA THR A 161 6.06 -21.26 0.24
C THR A 161 5.44 -19.90 0.51
N LEU A 162 6.04 -18.84 -0.02
CA LEU A 162 5.56 -17.45 0.11
C LEU A 162 5.36 -16.82 -1.27
N ASP A 163 4.33 -16.00 -1.37
CA ASP A 163 4.02 -15.20 -2.56
C ASP A 163 3.23 -13.93 -2.19
N ASN A 164 3.14 -13.00 -3.12
CA ASN A 164 2.31 -11.79 -3.01
C ASN A 164 2.53 -10.99 -1.72
N ILE A 165 3.80 -10.85 -1.31
CA ILE A 165 4.14 -10.05 -0.12
C ILE A 165 3.96 -8.58 -0.45
N LYS A 166 3.10 -7.90 0.31
CA LYS A 166 2.83 -6.46 0.23
C LYS A 166 2.97 -5.83 1.60
N MET A 167 3.58 -4.66 1.64
CA MET A 167 3.66 -3.83 2.84
C MET A 167 3.26 -2.41 2.47
N TYR A 168 2.19 -1.89 3.08
CA TYR A 168 1.56 -0.65 2.64
C TYR A 168 0.92 0.11 3.79
N THR A 169 0.67 1.39 3.54
CA THR A 169 -0.29 2.21 4.30
C THR A 169 -1.48 2.54 3.41
N HIS A 170 -2.63 2.79 4.02
CA HIS A 170 -3.79 3.25 3.26
C HIS A 170 -3.60 4.69 2.80
N GLU A 171 -3.69 4.91 1.51
CA GLU A 171 -3.71 6.23 0.90
C GLU A 171 -5.18 6.64 0.66
N GLN A 172 -5.62 7.68 1.35
CA GLN A 172 -7.01 8.15 1.31
C GLN A 172 -7.19 9.39 0.42
N HIS A 173 -6.48 9.47 -0.69
CA HIS A 173 -6.52 10.65 -1.55
C HIS A 173 -7.69 10.65 -2.54
N GLY A 174 -8.32 9.51 -2.77
CA GLY A 174 -9.35 9.34 -3.79
C GLY A 174 -10.71 9.88 -3.39
N ARG A 175 -11.19 9.63 -2.21
CA ARG A 175 -12.45 10.09 -1.59
C ARG A 175 -13.70 10.23 -2.48
N ILE A 176 -13.65 9.90 -3.76
CA ILE A 176 -14.82 9.77 -4.62
C ILE A 176 -15.36 8.35 -4.52
N TYR A 177 -14.46 7.35 -4.63
CA TYR A 177 -14.78 5.96 -4.37
C TYR A 177 -13.74 5.33 -3.45
N ASP A 178 -14.17 4.42 -2.58
CA ASP A 178 -13.27 3.56 -1.82
C ASP A 178 -12.67 2.44 -2.69
N THR A 179 -11.88 1.57 -2.10
CA THR A 179 -11.27 0.41 -2.78
C THR A 179 -12.30 -0.60 -3.29
N ASP A 180 -13.48 -0.64 -2.69
CA ASP A 180 -14.57 -1.57 -3.06
C ASP A 180 -15.52 -0.96 -4.10
N GLY A 181 -15.37 0.33 -4.40
CA GLY A 181 -16.15 1.06 -5.38
C GLY A 181 -17.39 1.76 -4.81
N ASN A 182 -17.48 1.90 -3.48
CA ASN A 182 -18.54 2.67 -2.84
C ASN A 182 -18.22 4.15 -2.90
N GLU A 183 -19.27 4.95 -3.15
CA GLU A 183 -19.14 6.41 -3.17
C GLU A 183 -18.73 6.97 -1.80
N GLN A 184 -17.82 7.93 -1.84
CA GLN A 184 -17.37 8.69 -0.69
C GLN A 184 -17.89 10.12 -0.74
N ASP A 185 -17.62 10.89 0.30
CA ASP A 185 -18.15 12.24 0.52
C ASP A 185 -17.85 13.24 -0.61
N LEU A 186 -16.70 13.14 -1.27
CA LEU A 186 -16.34 14.03 -2.39
C LEU A 186 -17.12 13.78 -3.68
N ALA A 187 -17.75 12.63 -3.86
CA ALA A 187 -18.50 12.32 -5.07
C ALA A 187 -19.62 13.36 -5.34
N ALA A 188 -20.30 13.80 -4.28
CA ALA A 188 -21.33 14.83 -4.39
C ALA A 188 -20.74 16.19 -4.80
N ALA A 189 -19.60 16.59 -4.21
CA ALA A 189 -18.94 17.86 -4.53
C ALA A 189 -18.49 17.92 -6.00
N PHE A 190 -17.95 16.85 -6.53
CA PHE A 190 -17.56 16.77 -7.96
C PHE A 190 -18.76 16.73 -8.90
N ARG A 191 -19.88 16.13 -8.53
CA ARG A 191 -21.12 16.24 -9.32
C ARG A 191 -21.65 17.67 -9.40
N GLU A 192 -21.58 18.42 -8.30
CA GLU A 192 -21.96 19.83 -8.27
C GLU A 192 -21.01 20.68 -9.12
N LEU A 193 -19.69 20.46 -9.01
CA LEU A 193 -18.71 21.13 -9.85
C LEU A 193 -19.00 20.90 -11.34
N ASN A 194 -19.20 19.65 -11.75
CA ASN A 194 -19.49 19.32 -13.15
C ASN A 194 -20.75 20.05 -13.66
N LYS A 195 -21.84 20.04 -12.87
CA LYS A 195 -23.07 20.78 -13.25
C LYS A 195 -22.87 22.29 -13.39
N ALA A 196 -21.94 22.86 -12.64
CA ALA A 196 -21.66 24.29 -12.70
C ALA A 196 -20.74 24.66 -13.87
N LEU A 197 -20.03 23.68 -14.45
CA LEU A 197 -19.16 23.84 -15.62
C LEU A 197 -19.89 23.65 -16.94
N ASP A 198 -20.99 22.89 -16.96
CA ASP A 198 -21.90 22.72 -18.11
C ASP A 198 -22.67 24.04 -18.38
#